data_43075d203393ab3b1838d61c07c48c4a
#
_entry.id   43075d203393ab3b1838d61c07c48c4a
#
_cell.length_a   1.000
_cell.length_b   1.000
_cell.length_c   1.000
_cell.angle_alpha   90.00
_cell.angle_beta   90.00
_cell.angle_gamma   90.00
#
_symmetry.space_group_name_H-M   'P 1'
#
loop_
_entity.id
_entity.type
_entity.pdbx_description
1 polymer ?
#
loop_
_entity_poly.entity_id
_entity_poly.type
_entity_poly.pdbx_seq_one_letter_code
_entity_poly.pdbx_strand_id
1 'polypeptide(L)'
;MNKILTPQNRQIFFFIVLAYAFSVLCRLDWVWWASGFDEFIYNGKIIINTNDGYAFGEGARDMLAGFHQEGDLSYYGAPLSTLAYLIVKFTPFSLEGVMLYLSAVLSSLIVIPLILIAKTLGAPRAGLCAALLASIAHSYYNRTMVGYFDTDMLNIVLACFIIWGLVRLNAYKDTISALIASLSMLIYFWWYSSSFTLNVALIAMFLLYTLIWHKKEKIYYLTMILMLLAITSIAIWFKILLFALILFLYKSKFYQLSNKQNAIIIALGALIFAIFALSGGLNPIWFQLKFYLLRSTPEKDTLNFIFFNVNQTISESSIIPFGLFSERISSALGVFVLSFVGYVLAIFRHKILLLSLPMCALGFLALFSGLRFTIYAVPFMAFGFGFLLEILGSALNERIKQKSLFLFHLCRFCIYKANLV
;
A
#
# COMPACT_ATOMS: atom_id res chain seq x y z
N MET A 1 -25.67 11.78 14.98
CA MET A 1 -25.45 10.33 14.99
C MET A 1 -26.02 9.57 13.78
N ASN A 2 -27.04 10.06 13.06
CA ASN A 2 -27.70 9.31 11.97
C ASN A 2 -26.99 9.24 10.60
N LYS A 3 -25.82 9.90 10.41
CA LYS A 3 -25.08 9.88 9.13
C LYS A 3 -24.19 8.64 8.93
N ILE A 4 -23.94 7.85 9.96
CA ILE A 4 -23.03 6.69 9.92
C ILE A 4 -23.70 5.48 9.26
N LEU A 5 -25.02 5.40 9.25
CA LEU A 5 -25.81 4.24 8.83
C LEU A 5 -26.54 4.42 7.49
N THR A 6 -26.03 5.22 6.56
CA THR A 6 -26.61 5.27 5.21
C THR A 6 -26.54 3.89 4.54
N PRO A 7 -27.50 3.54 3.64
CA PRO A 7 -27.44 2.25 2.92
C PRO A 7 -26.11 2.01 2.23
N GLN A 8 -25.53 3.04 1.64
CA GLN A 8 -24.22 2.96 0.98
C GLN A 8 -23.09 2.66 1.98
N ASN A 9 -23.07 3.29 3.16
CA ASN A 9 -22.04 3.03 4.16
C ASN A 9 -22.15 1.62 4.74
N ARG A 10 -23.39 1.08 4.89
CA ARG A 10 -23.61 -0.32 5.29
C ARG A 10 -23.08 -1.30 4.25
N GLN A 11 -23.30 -1.04 2.97
CA GLN A 11 -22.76 -1.84 1.89
C GLN A 11 -21.23 -1.86 1.89
N ILE A 12 -20.57 -0.70 2.06
CA ILE A 12 -19.13 -0.58 2.13
C ILE A 12 -18.56 -1.34 3.34
N PHE A 13 -19.20 -1.19 4.50
CA PHE A 13 -18.81 -1.93 5.70
C PHE A 13 -18.91 -3.45 5.47
N PHE A 14 -20.02 -3.90 4.87
CA PHE A 14 -20.19 -5.31 4.51
C PHE A 14 -19.11 -5.80 3.54
N PHE A 15 -18.75 -5.00 2.52
CA PHE A 15 -17.68 -5.34 1.58
C PHE A 15 -16.33 -5.48 2.29
N ILE A 16 -16.02 -4.57 3.21
CA ILE A 16 -14.78 -4.63 4.01
C ILE A 16 -14.75 -5.90 4.86
N VAL A 17 -15.81 -6.18 5.62
CA VAL A 17 -15.87 -7.36 6.47
C VAL A 17 -15.77 -8.64 5.65
N LEU A 18 -16.52 -8.74 4.54
CA LEU A 18 -16.49 -9.90 3.65
C LEU A 18 -15.08 -10.12 3.05
N ALA A 19 -14.47 -9.07 2.50
CA ALA A 19 -13.15 -9.19 1.89
C ALA A 19 -12.05 -9.47 2.94
N TYR A 20 -12.16 -8.89 4.14
CA TYR A 20 -11.23 -9.15 5.22
C TYR A 20 -11.33 -10.60 5.70
N ALA A 21 -12.54 -11.08 5.95
CA ALA A 21 -12.77 -12.47 6.33
C ALA A 21 -12.24 -13.44 5.27
N PHE A 22 -12.53 -13.18 3.98
CA PHE A 22 -12.00 -13.95 2.85
C PHE A 22 -10.47 -13.98 2.87
N SER A 23 -9.83 -12.81 3.01
CA SER A 23 -8.38 -12.68 3.02
C SER A 23 -7.73 -13.48 4.17
N VAL A 24 -8.30 -13.39 5.38
CA VAL A 24 -7.81 -14.16 6.54
C VAL A 24 -8.03 -15.65 6.34
N LEU A 25 -9.22 -16.07 5.91
CA LEU A 25 -9.55 -17.50 5.70
C LEU A 25 -8.63 -18.15 4.66
N CYS A 26 -8.36 -17.46 3.53
CA CYS A 26 -7.42 -17.97 2.53
C CYS A 26 -6.00 -18.16 3.09
N ARG A 27 -5.58 -17.32 4.06
CA ARG A 27 -4.26 -17.48 4.71
C ARG A 27 -4.26 -18.59 5.76
N LEU A 28 -5.36 -18.79 6.46
CA LEU A 28 -5.50 -19.87 7.43
C LEU A 28 -5.53 -21.25 6.79
N ASP A 29 -5.91 -21.36 5.51
CA ASP A 29 -5.86 -22.62 4.75
C ASP A 29 -4.46 -23.22 4.75
N TRP A 30 -3.41 -22.38 4.70
CA TRP A 30 -2.03 -22.84 4.81
C TRP A 30 -1.73 -23.54 6.14
N VAL A 31 -2.34 -23.09 7.26
CA VAL A 31 -2.16 -23.73 8.56
C VAL A 31 -2.70 -25.15 8.55
N TRP A 32 -3.88 -25.32 7.97
CA TRP A 32 -4.50 -26.64 7.83
C TRP A 32 -3.66 -27.56 6.96
N TRP A 33 -3.16 -27.05 5.83
CA TRP A 33 -2.26 -27.80 4.97
C TRP A 33 -0.95 -28.16 5.66
N ALA A 34 -0.25 -27.20 6.24
CA ALA A 34 1.06 -27.39 6.90
C ALA A 34 0.99 -28.31 8.12
N SER A 35 -0.15 -28.35 8.81
CA SER A 35 -0.34 -29.25 9.96
C SER A 35 -0.36 -30.74 9.57
N GLY A 36 -0.47 -31.06 8.30
CA GLY A 36 -0.40 -32.43 7.78
C GLY A 36 1.02 -32.93 7.49
N PHE A 37 2.06 -32.11 7.72
CA PHE A 37 3.44 -32.45 7.39
C PHE A 37 4.37 -32.21 8.59
N ASP A 38 5.10 -33.26 8.98
CA ASP A 38 6.00 -33.22 10.15
C ASP A 38 7.14 -32.20 9.99
N GLU A 39 7.53 -31.88 8.75
CA GLU A 39 8.58 -30.93 8.42
C GLU A 39 8.25 -29.49 8.85
N PHE A 40 6.96 -29.18 9.01
CA PHE A 40 6.50 -27.87 9.48
C PHE A 40 6.18 -27.85 10.99
N ILE A 41 6.42 -28.96 11.69
CA ILE A 41 6.06 -29.08 13.11
C ILE A 41 7.32 -29.27 13.96
N TYR A 42 7.50 -28.41 14.94
CA TYR A 42 8.54 -28.55 15.94
C TYR A 42 7.92 -28.48 17.35
N ASN A 43 8.19 -29.47 18.19
CA ASN A 43 7.60 -29.59 19.53
C ASN A 43 6.06 -29.44 19.55
N GLY A 44 5.37 -30.01 18.57
CA GLY A 44 3.91 -29.96 18.45
C GLY A 44 3.35 -28.59 18.01
N LYS A 45 4.20 -27.66 17.55
CA LYS A 45 3.80 -26.35 17.05
C LYS A 45 4.28 -26.16 15.60
N ILE A 46 3.44 -25.48 14.79
CA ILE A 46 3.84 -25.08 13.44
C ILE A 46 4.92 -24.01 13.57
N ILE A 47 6.02 -24.20 12.84
CA ILE A 47 7.13 -23.25 12.78
C ILE A 47 6.82 -22.11 11.81
N ILE A 48 7.42 -20.94 12.01
CA ILE A 48 7.37 -19.84 11.05
C ILE A 48 8.29 -20.15 9.86
N ASN A 49 7.97 -19.59 8.69
CA ASN A 49 8.58 -19.93 7.41
C ASN A 49 9.58 -18.88 6.89
N THR A 50 10.02 -17.95 7.74
CA THR A 50 11.02 -16.93 7.39
C THR A 50 12.10 -16.80 8.46
N ASN A 51 13.37 -16.75 8.02
CA ASN A 51 14.50 -16.61 8.93
C ASN A 51 14.49 -15.25 9.64
N ASP A 52 14.14 -14.17 8.94
CA ASP A 52 14.06 -12.82 9.51
C ASP A 52 13.02 -12.76 10.63
N GLY A 53 11.97 -13.57 10.54
CA GLY A 53 10.95 -13.68 11.56
C GLY A 53 11.48 -14.13 12.92
N TYR A 54 12.48 -15.00 12.95
CA TYR A 54 13.13 -15.39 14.20
C TYR A 54 13.96 -14.25 14.79
N ALA A 55 14.63 -13.44 13.97
CA ALA A 55 15.37 -12.28 14.46
C ALA A 55 14.43 -11.20 15.04
N PHE A 56 13.25 -10.98 14.45
CA PHE A 56 12.20 -10.13 15.03
C PHE A 56 11.61 -10.74 16.31
N GLY A 57 11.38 -12.05 16.30
CA GLY A 57 10.88 -12.79 17.49
C GLY A 57 11.86 -12.74 18.65
N GLU A 58 13.16 -12.90 18.39
CA GLU A 58 14.20 -12.77 19.41
C GLU A 58 14.24 -11.36 20.00
N GLY A 59 14.19 -10.32 19.16
CA GLY A 59 14.07 -8.95 19.65
C GLY A 59 12.86 -8.71 20.54
N ALA A 60 11.70 -9.31 20.24
CA ALA A 60 10.52 -9.25 21.11
C ALA A 60 10.71 -10.03 22.41
N ARG A 61 11.40 -11.18 22.37
CA ARG A 61 11.72 -12.01 23.56
C ARG A 61 12.63 -11.26 24.50
N ASP A 62 13.69 -10.63 24.01
CA ASP A 62 14.61 -9.81 24.79
C ASP A 62 13.88 -8.66 25.47
N MET A 63 12.96 -7.99 24.75
CA MET A 63 12.13 -6.93 25.33
C MET A 63 11.22 -7.46 26.45
N LEU A 64 10.70 -8.68 26.33
CA LEU A 64 9.90 -9.33 27.39
C LEU A 64 10.76 -9.70 28.59
N ALA A 65 11.98 -10.19 28.37
CA ALA A 65 12.94 -10.55 29.40
C ALA A 65 13.55 -9.32 30.11
N GLY A 66 13.48 -8.13 29.48
CA GLY A 66 14.16 -6.92 29.95
C GLY A 66 15.68 -6.98 29.84
N PHE A 67 16.19 -7.87 29.00
CA PHE A 67 17.61 -8.07 28.76
C PHE A 67 17.87 -8.22 27.25
N HIS A 68 18.91 -7.59 26.78
CA HIS A 68 19.37 -7.68 25.40
C HIS A 68 20.88 -7.86 25.37
N GLN A 69 21.35 -8.85 24.64
CA GLN A 69 22.77 -9.08 24.42
C GLN A 69 23.28 -8.13 23.34
N GLU A 70 24.25 -7.29 23.68
CA GLU A 70 24.86 -6.37 22.73
C GLU A 70 25.57 -7.13 21.61
N GLY A 71 25.29 -6.75 20.35
CA GLY A 71 25.93 -7.32 19.17
C GLY A 71 25.34 -8.63 18.67
N ASP A 72 24.22 -9.10 19.21
CA ASP A 72 23.50 -10.23 18.63
C ASP A 72 22.75 -9.84 17.33
N LEU A 73 22.17 -10.84 16.64
CA LEU A 73 21.44 -10.64 15.39
C LEU A 73 19.94 -10.31 15.59
N SER A 74 19.51 -10.07 16.83
CA SER A 74 18.12 -9.76 17.12
C SER A 74 17.75 -8.35 16.67
N TYR A 75 16.51 -8.18 16.21
CA TYR A 75 15.97 -6.85 15.89
C TYR A 75 15.34 -6.20 17.11
N TYR A 76 16.11 -6.05 18.20
CA TYR A 76 15.69 -5.40 19.45
C TYR A 76 15.23 -3.96 19.18
N GLY A 77 14.03 -3.59 19.67
CA GLY A 77 13.46 -2.26 19.48
C GLY A 77 12.94 -1.96 18.07
N ALA A 78 13.07 -2.87 17.09
CA ALA A 78 12.47 -2.72 15.79
C ALA A 78 10.93 -2.64 15.90
N PRO A 79 10.24 -1.93 14.98
CA PRO A 79 8.79 -1.75 15.05
C PRO A 79 7.98 -3.04 15.13
N LEU A 80 8.34 -4.07 14.37
CA LEU A 80 7.67 -5.38 14.42
C LEU A 80 7.92 -6.11 15.74
N SER A 81 9.17 -6.13 16.23
CA SER A 81 9.52 -6.70 17.54
C SER A 81 8.79 -5.98 18.68
N THR A 82 8.73 -4.64 18.61
CA THR A 82 8.00 -3.80 19.58
C THR A 82 6.50 -4.10 19.56
N LEU A 83 5.90 -4.25 18.37
CA LEU A 83 4.49 -4.60 18.27
C LEU A 83 4.20 -5.99 18.85
N ALA A 84 5.03 -6.99 18.53
CA ALA A 84 4.90 -8.34 19.08
C ALA A 84 5.06 -8.34 20.61
N TYR A 85 6.07 -7.65 21.14
CA TYR A 85 6.27 -7.44 22.57
C TYR A 85 5.03 -6.85 23.24
N LEU A 86 4.44 -5.78 22.68
CA LEU A 86 3.26 -5.14 23.25
C LEU A 86 2.04 -6.08 23.22
N ILE A 87 1.83 -6.82 22.14
CA ILE A 87 0.73 -7.79 22.06
C ILE A 87 0.89 -8.86 23.15
N VAL A 88 2.05 -9.50 23.24
CA VAL A 88 2.29 -10.56 24.23
C VAL A 88 2.20 -10.03 25.66
N LYS A 89 2.71 -8.82 25.93
CA LYS A 89 2.68 -8.22 27.26
C LYS A 89 1.27 -7.88 27.73
N PHE A 90 0.37 -7.46 26.83
CA PHE A 90 -0.96 -6.97 27.20
C PHE A 90 -2.10 -7.92 26.83
N THR A 91 -1.80 -9.10 26.27
CA THR A 91 -2.79 -10.10 25.89
C THR A 91 -2.35 -11.50 26.35
N PRO A 92 -3.25 -12.49 26.39
CA PRO A 92 -2.89 -13.87 26.76
C PRO A 92 -2.22 -14.66 25.62
N PHE A 93 -1.86 -14.04 24.50
CA PHE A 93 -1.24 -14.73 23.38
C PHE A 93 0.24 -15.04 23.63
N SER A 94 0.68 -16.24 23.22
CA SER A 94 2.10 -16.60 23.24
C SER A 94 2.86 -15.87 22.13
N LEU A 95 4.17 -15.67 22.30
CA LEU A 95 5.02 -15.05 21.28
C LEU A 95 4.99 -15.85 19.97
N GLU A 96 5.08 -17.17 20.05
CA GLU A 96 5.02 -18.04 18.88
C GLU A 96 3.68 -17.92 18.13
N GLY A 97 2.56 -17.82 18.88
CA GLY A 97 1.24 -17.58 18.32
C GLY A 97 1.16 -16.24 17.59
N VAL A 98 1.72 -15.18 18.18
CA VAL A 98 1.80 -13.86 17.53
C VAL A 98 2.67 -13.93 16.28
N MET A 99 3.85 -14.53 16.34
CA MET A 99 4.73 -14.70 15.16
C MET A 99 4.06 -15.49 14.05
N LEU A 100 3.24 -16.50 14.38
CA LEU A 100 2.57 -17.32 13.40
C LEU A 100 1.41 -16.57 12.70
N TYR A 101 0.53 -15.91 13.45
CA TYR A 101 -0.75 -15.42 12.93
C TYR A 101 -0.79 -13.92 12.62
N LEU A 102 0.12 -13.10 13.16
CA LEU A 102 0.06 -11.64 13.03
C LEU A 102 0.10 -11.17 11.58
N SER A 103 0.90 -11.83 10.73
CA SER A 103 1.02 -11.51 9.33
C SER A 103 -0.32 -11.65 8.61
N ALA A 104 -1.05 -12.74 8.83
CA ALA A 104 -2.36 -12.97 8.22
C ALA A 104 -3.39 -11.89 8.61
N VAL A 105 -3.39 -11.47 9.87
CA VAL A 105 -4.32 -10.45 10.39
C VAL A 105 -3.99 -9.07 9.83
N LEU A 106 -2.74 -8.64 9.91
CA LEU A 106 -2.35 -7.28 9.52
C LEU A 106 -2.32 -7.09 8.01
N SER A 107 -1.84 -8.07 7.25
CA SER A 107 -1.81 -7.97 5.79
C SER A 107 -3.20 -7.96 5.17
N SER A 108 -4.17 -8.63 5.79
CA SER A 108 -5.56 -8.62 5.34
C SER A 108 -6.20 -7.23 5.41
N LEU A 109 -5.62 -6.28 6.15
CA LEU A 109 -6.07 -4.88 6.18
C LEU A 109 -5.94 -4.16 4.82
N ILE A 110 -5.23 -4.72 3.84
CA ILE A 110 -5.13 -4.16 2.48
C ILE A 110 -6.49 -3.96 1.82
N VAL A 111 -7.48 -4.77 2.18
CA VAL A 111 -8.84 -4.68 1.64
C VAL A 111 -9.50 -3.33 1.95
N ILE A 112 -9.14 -2.72 3.10
CA ILE A 112 -9.74 -1.47 3.57
C ILE A 112 -9.41 -0.31 2.62
N PRO A 113 -8.13 0.06 2.41
CA PRO A 113 -7.81 1.19 1.54
C PRO A 113 -8.26 0.95 0.10
N LEU A 114 -8.22 -0.28 -0.44
CA LEU A 114 -8.67 -0.57 -1.80
C LEU A 114 -10.18 -0.31 -1.98
N ILE A 115 -11.01 -0.81 -1.06
CA ILE A 115 -12.46 -0.56 -1.10
C ILE A 115 -12.76 0.92 -0.90
N LEU A 116 -12.02 1.62 -0.02
CA LEU A 116 -12.24 3.03 0.26
C LEU A 116 -11.76 3.94 -0.88
N ILE A 117 -10.68 3.59 -1.60
CA ILE A 117 -10.27 4.25 -2.84
C ILE A 117 -11.42 4.14 -3.86
N ALA A 118 -11.87 2.93 -4.13
CA ALA A 118 -12.93 2.67 -5.09
C ALA A 118 -14.25 3.38 -4.72
N LYS A 119 -14.64 3.34 -3.44
CA LYS A 119 -15.80 4.10 -2.93
C LYS A 119 -15.65 5.58 -3.25
N THR A 120 -14.50 6.17 -2.97
CA THR A 120 -14.23 7.59 -3.19
C THR A 120 -14.31 7.96 -4.67
N LEU A 121 -13.95 7.04 -5.55
CA LEU A 121 -14.04 7.20 -7.01
C LEU A 121 -15.42 6.86 -7.60
N GLY A 122 -16.38 6.44 -6.77
CA GLY A 122 -17.73 6.08 -7.20
C GLY A 122 -17.88 4.68 -7.80
N ALA A 123 -16.88 3.79 -7.61
CA ALA A 123 -16.82 2.44 -8.16
C ALA A 123 -16.68 1.36 -7.05
N PRO A 124 -17.61 1.23 -6.08
CA PRO A 124 -17.43 0.40 -4.90
C PRO A 124 -17.32 -1.11 -5.21
N ARG A 125 -17.96 -1.59 -6.28
CA ARG A 125 -17.88 -3.00 -6.70
C ARG A 125 -16.48 -3.32 -7.25
N ALA A 126 -15.87 -2.39 -8.01
CA ALA A 126 -14.47 -2.51 -8.41
C ALA A 126 -13.55 -2.65 -7.19
N GLY A 127 -13.84 -1.92 -6.11
CA GLY A 127 -13.09 -2.01 -4.85
C GLY A 127 -13.20 -3.37 -4.18
N LEU A 128 -14.38 -3.97 -4.15
CA LEU A 128 -14.55 -5.33 -3.62
C LEU A 128 -13.76 -6.35 -4.45
N CYS A 129 -13.90 -6.29 -5.78
CA CYS A 129 -13.15 -7.18 -6.68
C CYS A 129 -11.63 -7.00 -6.50
N ALA A 130 -11.15 -5.77 -6.45
CA ALA A 130 -9.74 -5.45 -6.22
C ALA A 130 -9.24 -6.00 -4.89
N ALA A 131 -10.02 -5.84 -3.81
CA ALA A 131 -9.67 -6.33 -2.48
C ALA A 131 -9.55 -7.85 -2.42
N LEU A 132 -10.49 -8.57 -3.03
CA LEU A 132 -10.45 -10.04 -3.11
C LEU A 132 -9.23 -10.51 -3.90
N LEU A 133 -9.00 -9.97 -5.09
CA LEU A 133 -7.88 -10.37 -5.95
C LEU A 133 -6.52 -10.00 -5.35
N ALA A 134 -6.37 -8.77 -4.83
CA ALA A 134 -5.10 -8.33 -4.23
C ALA A 134 -4.72 -9.19 -3.03
N SER A 135 -5.69 -9.62 -2.23
CA SER A 135 -5.42 -10.39 -1.02
C SER A 135 -4.87 -11.80 -1.28
N ILE A 136 -5.18 -12.38 -2.45
CA ILE A 136 -4.73 -13.73 -2.85
C ILE A 136 -3.71 -13.73 -4.00
N ALA A 137 -3.35 -12.55 -4.54
CA ALA A 137 -2.33 -12.46 -5.58
C ALA A 137 -1.02 -13.07 -5.11
N HIS A 138 -0.42 -13.94 -5.93
CA HIS A 138 0.68 -14.82 -5.56
C HIS A 138 1.84 -14.09 -4.87
N SER A 139 2.29 -12.94 -5.38
CA SER A 139 3.40 -12.21 -4.75
C SER A 139 3.02 -11.60 -3.41
N TYR A 140 1.78 -11.13 -3.22
CA TYR A 140 1.33 -10.58 -1.96
C TYR A 140 1.04 -11.68 -0.94
N TYR A 141 0.35 -12.74 -1.36
CA TYR A 141 0.02 -13.88 -0.52
C TYR A 141 1.28 -14.52 0.08
N ASN A 142 2.27 -14.86 -0.75
CA ASN A 142 3.49 -15.56 -0.31
C ASN A 142 4.31 -14.76 0.70
N ARG A 143 4.30 -13.43 0.62
CA ARG A 143 5.03 -12.57 1.56
C ARG A 143 4.20 -12.13 2.76
N THR A 144 2.96 -12.60 2.87
CA THR A 144 2.03 -12.22 3.93
C THR A 144 1.19 -13.38 4.44
N MET A 145 1.57 -14.60 4.11
CA MET A 145 0.91 -15.81 4.58
C MET A 145 1.15 -16.03 6.08
N VAL A 146 0.44 -16.97 6.66
CA VAL A 146 0.68 -17.39 8.05
C VAL A 146 2.13 -17.87 8.19
N GLY A 147 2.79 -17.47 9.26
CA GLY A 147 4.19 -17.81 9.50
C GLY A 147 5.21 -16.95 8.77
N TYR A 148 4.79 -16.06 7.86
CA TYR A 148 5.70 -15.08 7.25
C TYR A 148 5.78 -13.83 8.14
N PHE A 149 6.52 -13.94 9.25
CA PHE A 149 6.65 -12.88 10.26
C PHE A 149 7.72 -11.88 9.85
N ASP A 150 7.30 -10.90 9.04
CA ASP A 150 8.17 -9.88 8.47
C ASP A 150 7.40 -8.55 8.30
N THR A 151 8.13 -7.47 8.12
CA THR A 151 7.61 -6.10 7.90
C THR A 151 6.69 -5.98 6.68
N ASP A 152 6.77 -6.91 5.73
CA ASP A 152 5.93 -6.96 4.54
C ASP A 152 4.43 -7.00 4.82
N MET A 153 4.04 -7.49 6.01
CA MET A 153 2.63 -7.56 6.42
C MET A 153 1.90 -6.21 6.42
N LEU A 154 2.60 -5.11 6.67
CA LEU A 154 2.02 -3.75 6.61
C LEU A 154 2.61 -2.86 5.51
N ASN A 155 3.68 -3.27 4.87
CA ASN A 155 4.40 -2.47 3.87
C ASN A 155 3.48 -1.97 2.76
N ILE A 156 2.74 -2.86 2.11
CA ILE A 156 1.82 -2.50 1.03
C ILE A 156 0.53 -1.88 1.57
N VAL A 157 0.06 -2.32 2.72
CA VAL A 157 -1.14 -1.79 3.38
C VAL A 157 -0.99 -0.29 3.64
N LEU A 158 0.11 0.11 4.27
CA LEU A 158 0.37 1.52 4.63
C LEU A 158 0.55 2.39 3.39
N ALA A 159 1.26 1.90 2.36
CA ALA A 159 1.37 2.59 1.08
C ALA A 159 -0.02 2.82 0.43
N CYS A 160 -0.90 1.82 0.46
CA CYS A 160 -2.27 1.98 -0.04
C CYS A 160 -3.11 2.97 0.79
N PHE A 161 -2.90 3.05 2.12
CA PHE A 161 -3.55 4.06 2.95
C PHE A 161 -3.10 5.48 2.62
N ILE A 162 -1.81 5.68 2.27
CA ILE A 162 -1.32 6.97 1.77
C ILE A 162 -2.11 7.35 0.51
N ILE A 163 -2.18 6.46 -0.47
CA ILE A 163 -2.91 6.71 -1.72
C ILE A 163 -4.39 6.98 -1.44
N TRP A 164 -5.04 6.21 -0.55
CA TRP A 164 -6.42 6.49 -0.15
C TRP A 164 -6.58 7.88 0.45
N GLY A 165 -5.69 8.30 1.34
CA GLY A 165 -5.69 9.65 1.93
C GLY A 165 -5.62 10.74 0.86
N LEU A 166 -4.76 10.57 -0.16
CA LEU A 166 -4.61 11.51 -1.26
C LEU A 166 -5.83 11.50 -2.22
N VAL A 167 -6.39 10.33 -2.52
CA VAL A 167 -7.64 10.21 -3.31
C VAL A 167 -8.79 10.89 -2.57
N ARG A 168 -8.88 10.69 -1.25
CA ARG A 168 -9.86 11.34 -0.40
C ARG A 168 -9.65 12.85 -0.33
N LEU A 169 -8.39 13.31 -0.28
CA LEU A 169 -8.05 14.74 -0.32
C LEU A 169 -8.59 15.40 -1.59
N ASN A 170 -8.42 14.74 -2.73
CA ASN A 170 -8.94 15.24 -4.00
C ASN A 170 -10.47 15.37 -4.02
N ALA A 171 -11.18 14.46 -3.35
CA ALA A 171 -12.63 14.44 -3.32
C ALA A 171 -13.24 15.44 -2.29
N TYR A 172 -12.64 15.53 -1.10
CA TYR A 172 -13.23 16.27 0.03
C TYR A 172 -12.49 17.55 0.41
N LYS A 173 -11.22 17.70 0.01
CA LYS A 173 -10.36 18.87 0.28
C LYS A 173 -10.34 19.28 1.77
N ASP A 174 -10.35 18.30 2.67
CA ASP A 174 -10.42 18.50 4.11
C ASP A 174 -9.13 18.12 4.83
N THR A 175 -8.95 18.61 6.05
CA THR A 175 -7.78 18.36 6.90
C THR A 175 -7.70 16.91 7.37
N ILE A 176 -8.83 16.19 7.44
CA ILE A 176 -8.85 14.76 7.80
C ILE A 176 -8.15 13.95 6.71
N SER A 177 -8.39 14.27 5.43
CA SER A 177 -7.71 13.63 4.30
C SER A 177 -6.19 13.87 4.34
N ALA A 178 -5.79 15.11 4.63
CA ALA A 178 -4.39 15.46 4.80
C ALA A 178 -3.73 14.66 5.93
N LEU A 179 -4.42 14.51 7.06
CA LEU A 179 -3.97 13.71 8.19
C LEU A 179 -3.88 12.22 7.84
N ILE A 180 -4.88 11.65 7.18
CA ILE A 180 -4.84 10.24 6.78
C ILE A 180 -3.60 9.97 5.93
N ALA A 181 -3.34 10.78 4.89
CA ALA A 181 -2.19 10.59 4.02
C ALA A 181 -0.86 10.73 4.78
N SER A 182 -0.70 11.79 5.57
CA SER A 182 0.56 12.09 6.26
C SER A 182 0.82 11.19 7.46
N LEU A 183 -0.20 10.81 8.24
CA LEU A 183 -0.02 9.86 9.35
C LEU A 183 0.24 8.44 8.82
N SER A 184 -0.42 8.03 7.73
CA SER A 184 -0.08 6.76 7.08
C SER A 184 1.36 6.74 6.61
N MET A 185 1.88 7.85 6.05
CA MET A 185 3.27 7.97 5.66
C MET A 185 4.23 7.98 6.86
N LEU A 186 3.86 8.65 7.96
CA LEU A 186 4.62 8.64 9.22
C LEU A 186 4.77 7.22 9.76
N ILE A 187 3.65 6.48 9.85
CA ILE A 187 3.62 5.11 10.33
C ILE A 187 4.40 4.21 9.36
N TYR A 188 4.26 4.42 8.05
CA TYR A 188 4.96 3.64 7.04
C TYR A 188 6.48 3.80 7.13
N PHE A 189 6.98 5.02 7.26
CA PHE A 189 8.41 5.28 7.40
C PHE A 189 8.96 4.75 8.73
N TRP A 190 8.19 4.85 9.82
CA TRP A 190 8.55 4.25 11.11
C TRP A 190 8.56 2.71 11.04
N TRP A 191 7.54 2.10 10.40
CA TRP A 191 7.42 0.65 10.26
C TRP A 191 8.54 0.05 9.41
N TYR A 192 8.87 0.70 8.31
CA TYR A 192 9.81 0.23 7.31
C TYR A 192 10.64 1.37 6.76
N SER A 193 11.84 1.59 7.30
CA SER A 193 12.71 2.73 6.95
C SER A 193 13.15 2.71 5.47
N SER A 194 13.29 1.53 4.86
CA SER A 194 13.59 1.40 3.42
C SER A 194 12.47 1.90 2.51
N SER A 195 11.28 2.19 3.05
CA SER A 195 10.19 2.87 2.34
C SER A 195 10.51 4.32 1.94
N PHE A 196 11.63 4.88 2.43
CA PHE A 196 12.03 6.27 2.18
C PHE A 196 11.98 6.63 0.69
N THR A 197 12.56 5.81 -0.18
CA THR A 197 12.59 6.05 -1.63
C THR A 197 11.18 6.09 -2.25
N LEU A 198 10.31 5.16 -1.86
CA LEU A 198 8.92 5.16 -2.33
C LEU A 198 8.15 6.37 -1.79
N ASN A 199 8.33 6.73 -0.53
CA ASN A 199 7.70 7.89 0.08
C ASN A 199 8.11 9.19 -0.63
N VAL A 200 9.41 9.36 -0.94
CA VAL A 200 9.90 10.51 -1.72
C VAL A 200 9.28 10.52 -3.13
N ALA A 201 9.19 9.36 -3.79
CA ALA A 201 8.56 9.27 -5.11
C ALA A 201 7.05 9.61 -5.07
N LEU A 202 6.33 9.21 -4.02
CA LEU A 202 4.93 9.58 -3.79
C LEU A 202 4.78 11.09 -3.56
N ILE A 203 5.65 11.71 -2.76
CA ILE A 203 5.66 13.16 -2.52
C ILE A 203 5.96 13.90 -3.83
N ALA A 204 6.96 13.46 -4.60
CA ALA A 204 7.31 14.08 -5.88
C ALA A 204 6.13 14.00 -6.88
N MET A 205 5.48 12.83 -6.99
CA MET A 205 4.30 12.67 -7.84
C MET A 205 3.13 13.53 -7.34
N PHE A 206 2.92 13.63 -6.03
CA PHE A 206 1.89 14.48 -5.43
C PHE A 206 2.18 15.97 -5.69
N LEU A 207 3.45 16.40 -5.63
CA LEU A 207 3.87 17.75 -6.00
C LEU A 207 3.54 18.05 -7.46
N LEU A 208 3.93 17.17 -8.39
CA LEU A 208 3.63 17.32 -9.81
C LEU A 208 2.10 17.40 -10.05
N TYR A 209 1.34 16.51 -9.43
CA TYR A 209 -0.11 16.52 -9.49
C TYR A 209 -0.69 17.86 -8.99
N THR A 210 -0.19 18.35 -7.86
CA THR A 210 -0.62 19.62 -7.26
C THR A 210 -0.33 20.80 -8.18
N LEU A 211 0.88 20.87 -8.75
CA LEU A 211 1.30 21.96 -9.63
C LEU A 211 0.49 22.00 -10.94
N ILE A 212 0.05 20.84 -11.45
CA ILE A 212 -0.71 20.77 -12.69
C ILE A 212 -2.19 21.11 -12.47
N TRP A 213 -2.82 20.51 -11.43
CA TRP A 213 -4.28 20.57 -11.27
C TRP A 213 -4.77 21.39 -10.09
N HIS A 214 -3.93 21.59 -9.03
CA HIS A 214 -4.37 22.17 -7.75
C HIS A 214 -3.45 23.26 -7.21
N LYS A 215 -2.71 23.96 -8.09
CA LYS A 215 -1.71 24.97 -7.71
C LYS A 215 -2.18 26.11 -6.82
N LYS A 216 -3.51 26.38 -6.78
CA LYS A 216 -4.09 27.45 -5.95
C LYS A 216 -4.68 26.93 -4.62
N GLU A 217 -4.68 25.62 -4.40
CA GLU A 217 -5.36 25.02 -3.26
C GLU A 217 -4.41 24.79 -2.08
N LYS A 218 -4.55 25.61 -1.04
CA LYS A 218 -3.67 25.62 0.15
C LYS A 218 -3.60 24.25 0.86
N ILE A 219 -4.70 23.47 0.86
CA ILE A 219 -4.76 22.18 1.53
C ILE A 219 -3.78 21.16 0.95
N TYR A 220 -3.47 21.23 -0.36
CA TYR A 220 -2.48 20.35 -0.99
C TYR A 220 -1.07 20.64 -0.52
N TYR A 221 -0.71 21.93 -0.38
CA TYR A 221 0.59 22.35 0.17
C TYR A 221 0.72 21.98 1.64
N LEU A 222 -0.35 22.15 2.43
CA LEU A 222 -0.39 21.67 3.81
C LEU A 222 -0.11 20.16 3.87
N THR A 223 -0.81 19.37 3.06
CA THR A 223 -0.63 17.92 3.01
C THR A 223 0.82 17.57 2.65
N MET A 224 1.40 18.26 1.67
CA MET A 224 2.79 18.05 1.26
C MET A 224 3.78 18.37 2.38
N ILE A 225 3.58 19.46 3.13
CA ILE A 225 4.42 19.81 4.29
C ILE A 225 4.34 18.72 5.37
N LEU A 226 3.13 18.24 5.68
CA LEU A 226 2.94 17.16 6.65
C LEU A 226 3.58 15.84 6.18
N MET A 227 3.49 15.50 4.89
CA MET A 227 4.13 14.31 4.31
C MET A 227 5.66 14.44 4.33
N LEU A 228 6.22 15.60 4.01
CA LEU A 228 7.66 15.85 4.12
C LEU A 228 8.14 15.71 5.56
N LEU A 229 7.41 16.28 6.52
CA LEU A 229 7.72 16.14 7.95
C LEU A 229 7.66 14.66 8.39
N ALA A 230 6.73 13.87 7.85
CA ALA A 230 6.56 12.46 8.18
C ALA A 230 7.83 11.64 7.91
N ILE A 231 8.56 11.91 6.83
CA ILE A 231 9.76 11.16 6.41
C ILE A 231 11.09 11.71 6.97
N THR A 232 11.06 12.75 7.80
CA THR A 232 12.28 13.25 8.46
C THR A 232 12.80 12.28 9.50
N SER A 233 14.08 12.41 9.89
CA SER A 233 14.69 11.61 10.96
C SER A 233 14.40 12.14 12.38
N ILE A 234 13.57 13.18 12.51
CA ILE A 234 13.18 13.75 13.82
C ILE A 234 12.39 12.72 14.64
N ALA A 235 12.57 12.72 15.96
CA ALA A 235 11.87 11.82 16.86
C ALA A 235 10.33 11.93 16.71
N ILE A 236 9.64 10.80 16.78
CA ILE A 236 8.21 10.69 16.48
C ILE A 236 7.34 11.64 17.33
N TRP A 237 7.70 11.84 18.59
CA TRP A 237 6.99 12.75 19.50
C TRP A 237 7.02 14.21 19.03
N PHE A 238 8.20 14.67 18.53
CA PHE A 238 8.34 15.99 17.95
C PHE A 238 7.56 16.12 16.64
N LYS A 239 7.51 15.08 15.81
CA LYS A 239 6.69 15.08 14.59
C LYS A 239 5.22 15.26 14.93
N ILE A 240 4.69 14.53 15.92
CA ILE A 240 3.30 14.64 16.36
C ILE A 240 3.00 16.08 16.85
N LEU A 241 3.89 16.66 17.66
CA LEU A 241 3.77 18.03 18.13
C LEU A 241 3.77 19.04 16.96
N LEU A 242 4.68 18.87 16.00
CA LEU A 242 4.76 19.73 14.82
C LEU A 242 3.54 19.57 13.92
N PHE A 243 2.99 18.37 13.76
CA PHE A 243 1.72 18.14 13.05
C PHE A 243 0.59 18.93 13.69
N ALA A 244 0.45 18.85 15.01
CA ALA A 244 -0.57 19.60 15.75
C ALA A 244 -0.38 21.11 15.58
N LEU A 245 0.85 21.61 15.70
CA LEU A 245 1.19 23.02 15.53
C LEU A 245 0.87 23.52 14.10
N ILE A 246 1.30 22.79 13.07
CA ILE A 246 1.05 23.15 11.67
C ILE A 246 -0.46 23.19 11.38
N LEU A 247 -1.21 22.22 11.89
CA LEU A 247 -2.68 22.19 11.73
C LEU A 247 -3.36 23.32 12.48
N PHE A 248 -2.90 23.65 13.69
CA PHE A 248 -3.38 24.80 14.47
C PHE A 248 -3.14 26.12 13.72
N LEU A 249 -1.92 26.33 13.23
CA LEU A 249 -1.57 27.49 12.42
C LEU A 249 -2.40 27.58 11.14
N TYR A 250 -2.62 26.46 10.45
CA TYR A 250 -3.44 26.41 9.24
C TYR A 250 -4.90 26.80 9.49
N LYS A 251 -5.48 26.41 10.65
CA LYS A 251 -6.86 26.74 11.03
C LYS A 251 -6.98 28.14 11.63
N SER A 252 -5.88 28.72 12.12
CA SER A 252 -5.89 30.07 12.73
C SER A 252 -6.01 31.14 11.65
N LYS A 253 -6.57 32.31 12.04
CA LYS A 253 -6.68 33.48 11.15
C LYS A 253 -5.31 34.07 10.75
N PHE A 254 -4.22 33.66 11.42
CA PHE A 254 -2.85 34.06 11.10
C PHE A 254 -2.38 33.58 9.70
N TYR A 255 -3.06 32.63 9.09
CA TYR A 255 -2.64 32.03 7.82
C TYR A 255 -3.20 32.73 6.58
N GLN A 256 -3.61 33.98 6.66
CA GLN A 256 -3.91 34.80 5.48
C GLN A 256 -2.64 35.40 4.87
N LEU A 257 -1.71 34.54 4.46
CA LEU A 257 -0.51 34.99 3.75
C LEU A 257 -0.87 35.57 2.38
N SER A 258 -0.28 36.72 2.06
CA SER A 258 -0.38 37.30 0.71
C SER A 258 0.32 36.41 -0.32
N ASN A 259 0.00 36.56 -1.62
CA ASN A 259 0.63 35.80 -2.70
C ASN A 259 2.17 35.94 -2.71
N LYS A 260 2.70 37.10 -2.31
CA LYS A 260 4.15 37.33 -2.18
C LYS A 260 4.77 36.50 -1.06
N GLN A 261 4.10 36.38 0.10
CA GLN A 261 4.56 35.55 1.22
C GLN A 261 4.53 34.06 0.89
N ASN A 262 3.51 33.60 0.13
CA ASN A 262 3.47 32.22 -0.37
C ASN A 262 4.66 31.90 -1.30
N ALA A 263 5.03 32.83 -2.19
CA ALA A 263 6.19 32.67 -3.07
C ALA A 263 7.51 32.58 -2.29
N ILE A 264 7.66 33.39 -1.22
CA ILE A 264 8.84 33.34 -0.33
C ILE A 264 8.90 31.99 0.39
N ILE A 265 7.79 31.48 0.91
CA ILE A 265 7.75 30.16 1.59
C ILE A 265 8.12 29.03 0.64
N ILE A 266 7.63 29.06 -0.59
CA ILE A 266 7.98 28.08 -1.63
C ILE A 266 9.48 28.17 -1.97
N ALA A 267 10.01 29.37 -2.14
CA ALA A 267 11.42 29.58 -2.41
C ALA A 267 12.33 29.11 -1.28
N LEU A 268 11.96 29.39 -0.01
CA LEU A 268 12.65 28.89 1.17
C LEU A 268 12.57 27.37 1.27
N GLY A 269 11.41 26.78 1.00
CA GLY A 269 11.25 25.32 0.94
C GLY A 269 12.13 24.68 -0.13
N ALA A 270 12.19 25.26 -1.32
CA ALA A 270 13.07 24.82 -2.39
C ALA A 270 14.56 24.95 -2.03
N LEU A 271 14.95 26.04 -1.36
CA LEU A 271 16.32 26.23 -0.87
C LEU A 271 16.69 25.20 0.20
N ILE A 272 15.81 24.95 1.17
CA ILE A 272 16.02 23.92 2.21
C ILE A 272 16.15 22.55 1.57
N PHE A 273 15.29 22.23 0.59
CA PHE A 273 15.37 20.97 -0.14
C PHE A 273 16.68 20.84 -0.93
N ALA A 274 17.13 21.91 -1.58
CA ALA A 274 18.42 21.93 -2.28
C ALA A 274 19.59 21.71 -1.32
N ILE A 275 19.60 22.36 -0.15
CA ILE A 275 20.60 22.14 0.89
C ILE A 275 20.56 20.67 1.36
N PHE A 276 19.37 20.13 1.63
CA PHE A 276 19.20 18.73 2.03
C PHE A 276 19.74 17.77 0.96
N ALA A 277 19.44 18.01 -0.31
CA ALA A 277 19.92 17.18 -1.42
C ALA A 277 21.46 17.26 -1.55
N LEU A 278 22.03 18.47 -1.48
CA LEU A 278 23.47 18.70 -1.57
C LEU A 278 24.25 18.16 -0.36
N SER A 279 23.63 18.13 0.81
CA SER A 279 24.22 17.54 2.03
C SER A 279 24.17 15.99 2.06
N GLY A 280 23.73 15.36 0.98
CA GLY A 280 23.66 13.90 0.89
C GLY A 280 22.35 13.29 1.38
N GLY A 281 21.33 14.08 1.69
CA GLY A 281 20.02 13.58 2.13
C GLY A 281 19.32 12.67 1.10
N LEU A 282 19.71 12.72 -0.17
CA LEU A 282 19.23 11.83 -1.22
C LEU A 282 20.12 10.60 -1.47
N ASN A 283 21.24 10.47 -0.75
CA ASN A 283 22.16 9.33 -0.89
C ASN A 283 21.47 7.98 -0.71
N PRO A 284 20.53 7.77 0.23
CA PRO A 284 19.81 6.50 0.34
C PRO A 284 19.07 6.11 -0.94
N ILE A 285 18.49 7.09 -1.67
CA ILE A 285 17.81 6.86 -2.95
C ILE A 285 18.82 6.46 -4.01
N TRP A 286 19.93 7.19 -4.12
CA TRP A 286 21.00 6.89 -5.06
C TRP A 286 21.60 5.50 -4.80
N PHE A 287 21.84 5.17 -3.53
CA PHE A 287 22.33 3.85 -3.12
C PHE A 287 21.37 2.73 -3.55
N GLN A 288 20.05 2.89 -3.28
CA GLN A 288 19.05 1.90 -3.68
C GLN A 288 18.93 1.78 -5.21
N LEU A 289 18.98 2.89 -5.95
CA LEU A 289 18.97 2.87 -7.41
C LEU A 289 20.22 2.15 -7.96
N LYS A 290 21.40 2.47 -7.45
CA LYS A 290 22.65 1.83 -7.83
C LYS A 290 22.60 0.32 -7.53
N PHE A 291 22.13 -0.05 -6.35
CA PHE A 291 22.07 -1.42 -5.89
C PHE A 291 21.08 -2.27 -6.70
N TYR A 292 19.88 -1.76 -6.92
CA TYR A 292 18.81 -2.52 -7.58
C TYR A 292 18.81 -2.39 -9.10
N LEU A 293 19.01 -1.20 -9.66
CA LEU A 293 18.98 -0.99 -11.11
C LEU A 293 20.30 -1.37 -11.78
N LEU A 294 21.40 -0.86 -11.25
CA LEU A 294 22.71 -1.10 -11.84
C LEU A 294 23.32 -2.43 -11.39
N ARG A 295 22.71 -3.10 -10.38
CA ARG A 295 23.19 -4.38 -9.82
C ARG A 295 24.71 -4.34 -9.61
N SER A 296 25.20 -3.22 -9.05
CA SER A 296 26.63 -2.96 -8.92
C SER A 296 27.33 -4.11 -8.22
N THR A 297 28.38 -4.60 -8.85
CA THR A 297 29.32 -5.53 -8.20
C THR A 297 29.93 -4.84 -6.98
N PRO A 298 30.20 -5.59 -5.89
CA PRO A 298 30.91 -5.04 -4.76
C PRO A 298 32.25 -4.44 -5.20
N GLU A 299 32.66 -3.36 -4.54
CA GLU A 299 33.99 -2.81 -4.75
C GLU A 299 35.01 -3.90 -4.43
N LYS A 300 36.06 -3.99 -5.27
CA LYS A 300 37.13 -4.92 -5.02
C LYS A 300 37.80 -4.51 -3.71
N ASP A 301 37.88 -5.44 -2.78
CA ASP A 301 38.66 -5.25 -1.57
C ASP A 301 40.15 -5.08 -1.94
N THR A 302 40.92 -4.42 -1.07
CA THR A 302 42.36 -4.24 -1.20
C THR A 302 43.13 -5.57 -1.38
N LEU A 303 42.52 -6.69 -0.97
CA LEU A 303 43.02 -8.04 -1.09
C LEU A 303 42.58 -8.79 -2.37
N ASN A 304 41.89 -8.12 -3.30
CA ASN A 304 41.33 -8.70 -4.53
C ASN A 304 40.31 -9.83 -4.32
N PHE A 305 39.69 -9.93 -3.15
CA PHE A 305 38.56 -10.83 -2.93
C PHE A 305 37.31 -10.26 -3.61
N ILE A 306 36.56 -11.15 -4.28
CA ILE A 306 35.27 -10.83 -4.85
C ILE A 306 34.22 -11.48 -3.95
N PHE A 307 33.46 -10.64 -3.23
CA PHE A 307 32.30 -11.10 -2.46
C PHE A 307 31.06 -11.08 -3.35
N PHE A 308 30.29 -12.15 -3.31
CA PHE A 308 28.99 -12.17 -3.97
C PHE A 308 28.04 -11.20 -3.31
N ASN A 309 27.39 -10.36 -4.12
CA ASN A 309 26.38 -9.45 -3.65
C ASN A 309 25.08 -10.22 -3.33
N VAL A 310 24.30 -9.73 -2.38
CA VAL A 310 22.94 -10.19 -2.06
C VAL A 310 22.09 -10.37 -3.33
N ASN A 311 22.22 -9.48 -4.31
CA ASN A 311 21.52 -9.58 -5.60
C ASN A 311 21.89 -10.81 -6.44
N GLN A 312 22.98 -11.50 -6.09
CA GLN A 312 23.47 -12.70 -6.79
C GLN A 312 23.14 -13.99 -6.02
N THR A 313 22.95 -13.89 -4.71
CA THR A 313 22.81 -15.04 -3.82
C THR A 313 21.38 -15.30 -3.35
N ILE A 314 20.54 -14.27 -3.31
CA ILE A 314 19.15 -14.39 -2.83
C ILE A 314 18.20 -14.53 -4.03
N SER A 315 17.40 -15.60 -4.03
CA SER A 315 16.42 -15.89 -5.09
C SER A 315 15.40 -14.76 -5.30
N GLU A 316 15.03 -14.04 -4.25
CA GLU A 316 14.12 -12.88 -4.30
C GLU A 316 14.67 -11.71 -5.11
N SER A 317 15.98 -11.61 -5.25
CA SER A 317 16.68 -10.60 -6.06
C SER A 317 16.97 -11.07 -7.48
N SER A 318 16.52 -12.27 -7.88
CA SER A 318 16.71 -12.78 -9.23
C SER A 318 15.83 -12.05 -10.24
N ILE A 319 16.37 -11.82 -11.45
CA ILE A 319 15.61 -11.31 -12.59
C ILE A 319 14.62 -12.40 -13.02
N ILE A 320 13.38 -11.99 -13.28
CA ILE A 320 12.31 -12.91 -13.65
C ILE A 320 11.80 -12.66 -15.08
N PRO A 321 11.42 -13.71 -15.81
CA PRO A 321 10.78 -13.55 -17.11
C PRO A 321 9.38 -12.93 -16.97
N PHE A 322 8.92 -12.27 -18.05
CA PHE A 322 7.63 -11.57 -18.07
C PHE A 322 6.43 -12.49 -17.73
N GLY A 323 6.47 -13.75 -18.13
CA GLY A 323 5.44 -14.74 -17.78
C GLY A 323 5.30 -14.90 -16.27
N LEU A 324 6.40 -15.16 -15.56
CA LEU A 324 6.42 -15.27 -14.09
C LEU A 324 6.04 -13.94 -13.41
N PHE A 325 6.49 -12.82 -13.96
CA PHE A 325 6.12 -11.49 -13.48
C PHE A 325 4.60 -11.29 -13.49
N SER A 326 3.95 -11.57 -14.62
CA SER A 326 2.50 -11.42 -14.78
C SER A 326 1.71 -12.39 -13.89
N GLU A 327 2.16 -13.63 -13.78
CA GLU A 327 1.57 -14.65 -12.90
C GLU A 327 1.63 -14.23 -11.43
N ARG A 328 2.76 -13.72 -10.99
CA ARG A 328 2.96 -13.27 -9.62
C ARG A 328 2.05 -12.11 -9.23
N ILE A 329 1.74 -11.21 -10.15
CA ILE A 329 0.91 -10.02 -9.87
C ILE A 329 -0.58 -10.31 -10.02
N SER A 330 -0.97 -11.13 -11.02
CA SER A 330 -2.38 -11.30 -11.40
C SER A 330 -2.75 -12.75 -11.69
N SER A 331 -1.97 -13.71 -11.25
CA SER A 331 -2.16 -15.18 -11.36
C SER A 331 -2.10 -15.73 -12.78
N ALA A 332 -2.27 -14.91 -13.82
CA ALA A 332 -2.17 -15.35 -15.23
C ALA A 332 -1.89 -14.14 -16.15
N LEU A 333 -1.22 -14.40 -17.27
CA LEU A 333 -0.88 -13.35 -18.26
C LEU A 333 -2.14 -12.63 -18.79
N GLY A 334 -3.19 -13.35 -19.13
CA GLY A 334 -4.44 -12.75 -19.63
C GLY A 334 -5.09 -11.82 -18.59
N VAL A 335 -5.12 -12.23 -17.34
CA VAL A 335 -5.65 -11.42 -16.24
C VAL A 335 -4.76 -10.19 -16.02
N PHE A 336 -3.44 -10.33 -16.11
CA PHE A 336 -2.51 -9.21 -16.02
C PHE A 336 -2.75 -8.16 -17.11
N VAL A 337 -2.91 -8.58 -18.37
CA VAL A 337 -3.20 -7.67 -19.49
C VAL A 337 -4.51 -6.91 -19.25
N LEU A 338 -5.57 -7.61 -18.86
CA LEU A 338 -6.86 -6.99 -18.53
C LEU A 338 -6.75 -6.03 -17.33
N SER A 339 -5.98 -6.40 -16.31
CA SER A 339 -5.67 -5.56 -15.15
C SER A 339 -4.97 -4.27 -15.56
N PHE A 340 -3.96 -4.38 -16.41
CA PHE A 340 -3.20 -3.23 -16.91
C PHE A 340 -4.07 -2.30 -17.76
N VAL A 341 -4.84 -2.85 -18.70
CA VAL A 341 -5.80 -2.07 -19.52
C VAL A 341 -6.80 -1.36 -18.62
N GLY A 342 -7.39 -2.08 -17.66
CA GLY A 342 -8.34 -1.48 -16.71
C GLY A 342 -7.72 -0.41 -15.83
N TYR A 343 -6.46 -0.57 -15.40
CA TYR A 343 -5.73 0.44 -14.66
C TYR A 343 -5.47 1.71 -15.49
N VAL A 344 -5.06 1.56 -16.72
CA VAL A 344 -4.89 2.68 -17.66
C VAL A 344 -6.21 3.42 -17.87
N LEU A 345 -7.31 2.71 -18.10
CA LEU A 345 -8.66 3.29 -18.21
C LEU A 345 -9.07 4.02 -16.93
N ALA A 346 -8.76 3.44 -15.76
CA ALA A 346 -9.05 4.06 -14.47
C ALA A 346 -8.28 5.39 -14.30
N ILE A 347 -7.01 5.47 -14.70
CA ILE A 347 -6.22 6.71 -14.70
C ILE A 347 -6.83 7.75 -15.66
N PHE A 348 -7.23 7.37 -16.87
CA PHE A 348 -7.87 8.29 -17.79
C PHE A 348 -9.18 8.86 -17.23
N ARG A 349 -9.95 8.03 -16.54
CA ARG A 349 -11.20 8.45 -15.90
C ARG A 349 -10.97 9.28 -14.63
N HIS A 350 -9.98 8.92 -13.84
CA HIS A 350 -9.67 9.50 -12.54
C HIS A 350 -8.17 9.84 -12.45
N LYS A 351 -7.80 11.05 -12.88
CA LYS A 351 -6.40 11.53 -12.93
C LYS A 351 -5.65 11.40 -11.59
N ILE A 352 -6.37 11.40 -10.47
CA ILE A 352 -5.79 11.24 -9.13
C ILE A 352 -5.07 9.88 -8.97
N LEU A 353 -5.45 8.86 -9.71
CA LEU A 353 -4.77 7.56 -9.70
C LEU A 353 -3.35 7.60 -10.27
N LEU A 354 -2.94 8.71 -10.93
CA LEU A 354 -1.54 8.95 -11.25
C LEU A 354 -0.64 8.88 -10.01
N LEU A 355 -1.18 9.21 -8.83
CA LEU A 355 -0.43 9.13 -7.57
C LEU A 355 -0.05 7.69 -7.16
N SER A 356 -0.66 6.67 -7.75
CA SER A 356 -0.28 5.27 -7.55
C SER A 356 0.83 4.78 -8.49
N LEU A 357 1.20 5.59 -9.50
CA LEU A 357 2.26 5.22 -10.46
C LEU A 357 3.61 4.87 -9.80
N PRO A 358 4.08 5.55 -8.74
CA PRO A 358 5.33 5.15 -8.08
C PRO A 358 5.29 3.72 -7.55
N MET A 359 4.16 3.26 -6.99
CA MET A 359 4.00 1.88 -6.54
C MET A 359 4.01 0.92 -7.73
N CYS A 360 3.26 1.21 -8.80
CA CYS A 360 3.25 0.38 -9.99
C CYS A 360 4.64 0.32 -10.64
N ALA A 361 5.33 1.46 -10.77
CA ALA A 361 6.68 1.53 -11.33
C ALA A 361 7.67 0.69 -10.51
N LEU A 362 7.60 0.78 -9.17
CA LEU A 362 8.40 -0.06 -8.29
C LEU A 362 8.07 -1.55 -8.48
N GLY A 363 6.80 -1.90 -8.67
CA GLY A 363 6.39 -3.27 -9.00
C GLY A 363 6.96 -3.76 -10.33
N PHE A 364 6.92 -2.91 -11.37
CA PHE A 364 7.49 -3.23 -12.69
C PHE A 364 9.02 -3.29 -12.68
N LEU A 365 9.66 -2.66 -11.70
CA LEU A 365 11.10 -2.79 -11.49
C LEU A 365 11.54 -4.24 -11.25
N ALA A 366 10.61 -5.12 -10.85
CA ALA A 366 10.89 -6.56 -10.70
C ALA A 366 11.49 -7.22 -11.95
N LEU A 367 11.15 -6.73 -13.15
CA LEU A 367 11.70 -7.22 -14.41
C LEU A 367 13.22 -6.98 -14.55
N PHE A 368 13.77 -6.07 -13.77
CA PHE A 368 15.19 -5.67 -13.84
C PHE A 368 15.94 -5.92 -12.52
N SER A 369 15.23 -5.90 -11.39
CA SER A 369 15.86 -5.79 -10.08
C SER A 369 15.53 -6.89 -9.09
N GLY A 370 14.52 -7.72 -9.37
CA GLY A 370 14.22 -8.87 -8.54
C GLY A 370 12.74 -9.06 -8.22
N LEU A 371 12.41 -10.31 -8.06
CA LEU A 371 11.07 -10.85 -7.85
C LEU A 371 10.29 -10.15 -6.73
N ARG A 372 10.96 -9.74 -5.65
CA ARG A 372 10.33 -9.13 -4.47
C ARG A 372 9.56 -7.84 -4.75
N PHE A 373 9.92 -7.10 -5.81
CA PHE A 373 9.24 -5.86 -6.15
C PHE A 373 7.83 -6.06 -6.72
N THR A 374 7.51 -7.25 -7.23
CA THR A 374 6.19 -7.55 -7.81
C THR A 374 5.03 -7.19 -6.87
N ILE A 375 5.22 -7.30 -5.56
CA ILE A 375 4.21 -7.02 -4.53
C ILE A 375 3.62 -5.61 -4.61
N TYR A 376 4.41 -4.62 -5.06
CA TYR A 376 3.99 -3.22 -5.11
C TYR A 376 2.97 -2.93 -6.23
N ALA A 377 2.99 -3.70 -7.32
CA ALA A 377 2.03 -3.53 -8.41
C ALA A 377 0.67 -4.19 -8.12
N VAL A 378 0.62 -5.19 -7.24
CA VAL A 378 -0.58 -6.00 -6.96
C VAL A 378 -1.82 -5.17 -6.68
N PRO A 379 -1.83 -4.17 -5.76
CA PRO A 379 -3.04 -3.46 -5.39
C PRO A 379 -3.71 -2.76 -6.57
N PHE A 380 -2.91 -2.09 -7.40
CA PHE A 380 -3.43 -1.28 -8.49
C PHE A 380 -3.67 -2.06 -9.77
N MET A 381 -2.98 -3.17 -9.98
CA MET A 381 -3.35 -4.14 -11.04
C MET A 381 -4.68 -4.81 -10.70
N ALA A 382 -4.86 -5.26 -9.46
CA ALA A 382 -6.15 -5.79 -8.99
C ALA A 382 -7.28 -4.75 -9.08
N PHE A 383 -6.99 -3.49 -8.73
CA PHE A 383 -7.93 -2.37 -8.89
C PHE A 383 -8.31 -2.17 -10.36
N GLY A 384 -7.33 -2.21 -11.27
CA GLY A 384 -7.55 -2.10 -12.71
C GLY A 384 -8.50 -3.17 -13.22
N PHE A 385 -8.29 -4.43 -12.83
CA PHE A 385 -9.18 -5.52 -13.21
C PHE A 385 -10.61 -5.30 -12.70
N GLY A 386 -10.77 -4.99 -11.42
CA GLY A 386 -12.07 -4.68 -10.82
C GLY A 386 -12.77 -3.51 -11.50
N PHE A 387 -12.03 -2.46 -11.86
CA PHE A 387 -12.55 -1.28 -12.55
C PHE A 387 -13.01 -1.63 -13.98
N LEU A 388 -12.26 -2.45 -14.71
CA LEU A 388 -12.64 -2.95 -16.03
C LEU A 388 -13.94 -3.75 -15.97
N LEU A 389 -14.06 -4.66 -14.98
CA LEU A 389 -15.28 -5.45 -14.78
C LEU A 389 -16.50 -4.56 -14.47
N GLU A 390 -16.32 -3.49 -13.69
CA GLU A 390 -17.41 -2.56 -13.38
C GLU A 390 -17.86 -1.77 -14.62
N ILE A 391 -16.93 -1.32 -15.47
CA ILE A 391 -17.25 -0.68 -16.75
C ILE A 391 -18.01 -1.64 -17.67
N LEU A 392 -17.51 -2.85 -17.85
CA LEU A 392 -18.14 -3.85 -18.72
C LEU A 392 -19.52 -4.25 -18.19
N GLY A 393 -19.64 -4.46 -16.88
CA GLY A 393 -20.92 -4.76 -16.23
C GLY A 393 -21.95 -3.65 -16.39
N SER A 394 -21.52 -2.40 -16.28
CA SER A 394 -22.38 -1.23 -16.47
C SER A 394 -22.85 -1.13 -17.93
N ALA A 395 -21.95 -1.30 -18.88
CA ALA A 395 -22.28 -1.26 -20.32
C ALA A 395 -23.24 -2.41 -20.73
N LEU A 396 -23.05 -3.61 -20.19
CA LEU A 396 -23.95 -4.74 -20.39
C LEU A 396 -25.35 -4.46 -19.82
N ASN A 397 -25.42 -3.93 -18.62
CA ASN A 397 -26.68 -3.61 -17.96
C ASN A 397 -27.48 -2.53 -18.74
N GLU A 398 -26.80 -1.51 -19.26
CA GLU A 398 -27.42 -0.51 -20.14
C GLU A 398 -27.98 -1.13 -21.42
N ARG A 399 -27.19 -2.01 -22.08
CA ARG A 399 -27.66 -2.73 -23.30
C ARG A 399 -28.87 -3.62 -23.01
N ILE A 400 -28.86 -4.33 -21.88
CA ILE A 400 -30.01 -5.18 -21.48
C ILE A 400 -31.25 -4.33 -21.20
N LYS A 401 -31.09 -3.19 -20.50
CA LYS A 401 -32.19 -2.26 -20.28
C LYS A 401 -32.73 -1.69 -21.60
N GLN A 402 -31.87 -1.30 -22.53
CA GLN A 402 -32.28 -0.79 -23.84
C GLN A 402 -33.05 -1.84 -24.63
N LYS A 403 -32.58 -3.10 -24.66
CA LYS A 403 -33.30 -4.20 -25.32
C LYS A 403 -34.65 -4.49 -24.64
N SER A 404 -34.72 -4.47 -23.33
CA SER A 404 -35.95 -4.65 -22.57
C SER A 404 -36.96 -3.54 -22.83
N LEU A 405 -36.51 -2.27 -22.86
CA LEU A 405 -37.34 -1.13 -23.24
C LEU A 405 -37.84 -1.24 -24.70
N PHE A 406 -36.97 -1.63 -25.61
CA PHE A 406 -37.34 -1.84 -27.01
C PHE A 406 -38.40 -2.94 -27.15
N LEU A 407 -38.21 -4.09 -26.50
CA LEU A 407 -39.21 -5.17 -26.47
C LEU A 407 -40.52 -4.72 -25.84
N PHE A 408 -40.46 -3.94 -24.75
CA PHE A 408 -41.65 -3.39 -24.09
C PHE A 408 -42.43 -2.46 -25.03
N HIS A 409 -41.75 -1.55 -25.76
CA HIS A 409 -42.38 -0.69 -26.75
C HIS A 409 -42.92 -1.46 -27.93
N LEU A 410 -42.21 -2.53 -28.39
CA LEU A 410 -42.69 -3.40 -29.46
C LEU A 410 -43.96 -4.14 -29.05
N CYS A 411 -43.97 -4.72 -27.87
CA CYS A 411 -45.18 -5.38 -27.33
C CYS A 411 -46.35 -4.39 -27.18
N ARG A 412 -46.10 -3.19 -26.69
CA ARG A 412 -47.15 -2.16 -26.58
C ARG A 412 -47.69 -1.72 -27.92
N PHE A 413 -46.87 -1.62 -28.94
CA PHE A 413 -47.27 -1.31 -30.31
C PHE A 413 -48.07 -2.47 -30.94
N CYS A 414 -47.71 -3.72 -30.72
CA CYS A 414 -48.45 -4.90 -31.19
C CYS A 414 -49.87 -4.97 -30.52
N ILE A 415 -49.94 -4.72 -29.21
CA ILE A 415 -51.21 -4.72 -28.48
C ILE A 415 -52.12 -3.57 -28.98
N TYR A 416 -51.54 -2.39 -29.25
CA TYR A 416 -52.31 -1.27 -29.80
C TYR A 416 -52.87 -1.54 -31.18
N LYS A 417 -52.11 -2.24 -32.07
CA LYS A 417 -52.57 -2.66 -33.38
C LYS A 417 -53.64 -3.78 -33.33
N ALA A 418 -53.55 -4.70 -32.36
CA ALA A 418 -54.51 -5.76 -32.18
C ALA A 418 -55.87 -5.29 -31.66
N ASN A 419 -55.96 -4.10 -31.05
CA ASN A 419 -57.22 -3.47 -30.60
C ASN A 419 -57.82 -2.53 -31.63
N LEU A 420 -57.26 -2.40 -32.82
CA LEU A 420 -57.72 -1.57 -33.93
C LEU A 420 -58.33 -2.40 -35.12
N VAL A 421 -58.43 -3.72 -34.96
CA VAL A 421 -59.12 -4.69 -35.84
C VAL A 421 -60.27 -5.27 -35.05
#